data_0891307c3e3d1e4452b0876fd0718b28
#
_entry.id   0891307c3e3d1e4452b0876fd0718b28
#
_cell.length_a   1.000
_cell.length_b   1.000
_cell.length_c   1.000
_cell.angle_alpha   90.00
_cell.angle_beta   90.00
_cell.angle_gamma   90.00
#
_symmetry.space_group_name_H-M   'P 1'
#
loop_
_entity.id
_entity.type
_entity.pdbx_description
1 polymer ?
#
loop_
_entity_poly.entity_id
_entity_poly.type
_entity_poly.pdbx_seq_one_letter_code
_entity_poly.pdbx_strand_id
1 'polypeptide(L)'
;MHRDILFLLKHDFPDGPGAAYYCPECAQLNGVLACYPQLRHVLDVRYVDFPRPRAEILSLIGEANQSCPVLIIADGPPAHVRDVELPTVNGLHFVAGATAIGNYLSQVHGVGRPH
;
A
#
# COMPACT_ATOMS: atom_id res chain seq x y z
N MET A 1 15.54 -1.91 7.55
CA MET A 1 14.56 -1.53 6.54
C MET A 1 14.41 -0.02 6.54
N HIS A 2 14.68 0.61 5.41
CA HIS A 2 14.71 2.06 5.31
C HIS A 2 13.71 2.62 4.29
N ARG A 3 13.13 1.75 3.47
CA ARG A 3 12.08 2.16 2.52
C ARG A 3 10.73 1.69 3.02
N ASP A 4 9.72 2.53 2.82
CA ASP A 4 8.34 2.13 3.06
C ASP A 4 7.98 1.00 2.12
N ILE A 5 7.15 0.07 2.59
CA ILE A 5 6.76 -1.11 1.80
C ILE A 5 5.32 -0.92 1.33
N LEU A 6 5.13 -0.92 0.03
CA LEU A 6 3.80 -0.86 -0.57
C LEU A 6 3.39 -2.27 -1.00
N PHE A 7 2.37 -2.82 -0.35
CA PHE A 7 1.80 -4.11 -0.71
C PHE A 7 0.61 -3.93 -1.63
N LEU A 8 0.67 -4.61 -2.76
CA LEU A 8 -0.39 -4.64 -3.76
C LEU A 8 -0.74 -6.10 -4.05
N LEU A 9 -1.98 -6.35 -4.49
CA LEU A 9 -2.35 -7.68 -4.95
C LEU A 9 -1.84 -7.91 -6.37
N LYS A 10 -1.36 -9.13 -6.62
CA LYS A 10 -1.16 -9.61 -8.00
C LYS A 10 -2.50 -9.58 -8.71
N HIS A 11 -2.50 -9.25 -9.99
CA HIS A 11 -3.71 -9.28 -10.81
C HIS A 11 -4.05 -10.71 -11.25
N ASP A 12 -5.19 -10.85 -11.91
CA ASP A 12 -5.68 -12.13 -12.44
C ASP A 12 -5.85 -13.20 -11.36
N PHE A 13 -6.39 -12.79 -10.20
CA PHE A 13 -6.68 -13.74 -9.13
C PHE A 13 -8.10 -14.29 -9.25
N PRO A 14 -8.31 -15.57 -8.89
CA PRO A 14 -9.65 -16.15 -8.83
C PRO A 14 -10.35 -15.74 -7.53
N ASP A 15 -11.66 -15.52 -7.62
CA ASP A 15 -12.50 -15.31 -6.45
C ASP A 15 -13.85 -15.99 -6.73
N GLY A 16 -13.87 -17.31 -6.54
CA GLY A 16 -14.98 -18.14 -6.91
C GLY A 16 -14.94 -18.54 -8.39
N PRO A 17 -16.02 -19.15 -8.90
CA PRO A 17 -16.10 -19.54 -10.32
C PRO A 17 -16.21 -18.32 -11.20
N GLY A 18 -15.69 -18.43 -12.43
CA GLY A 18 -15.79 -17.39 -13.46
C GLY A 18 -14.47 -16.74 -13.81
N ALA A 19 -14.53 -15.44 -14.10
CA ALA A 19 -13.40 -14.70 -14.62
C ALA A 19 -12.33 -14.45 -13.55
N ALA A 20 -11.12 -14.15 -14.00
CA ALA A 20 -10.07 -13.61 -13.14
C ALA A 20 -10.35 -12.13 -12.81
N TYR A 21 -9.85 -11.69 -11.68
CA TYR A 21 -10.11 -10.34 -11.16
C TYR A 21 -8.80 -9.59 -10.93
N TYR A 22 -8.92 -8.25 -10.86
CA TYR A 22 -7.86 -7.42 -10.30
C TYR A 22 -8.44 -6.56 -9.18
N CYS A 23 -7.59 -6.11 -8.28
CA CYS A 23 -7.97 -5.20 -7.20
C CYS A 23 -8.06 -3.77 -7.77
N PRO A 24 -9.23 -3.11 -7.77
CA PRO A 24 -9.38 -1.76 -8.34
C PRO A 24 -8.49 -0.73 -7.67
N GLU A 25 -8.37 -0.74 -6.35
CA GLU A 25 -7.53 0.21 -5.63
C GLU A 25 -6.04 -0.07 -5.86
N CYS A 26 -5.65 -1.34 -5.98
CA CYS A 26 -4.28 -1.70 -6.33
C CYS A 26 -3.95 -1.24 -7.76
N ALA A 27 -4.89 -1.36 -8.69
CA ALA A 27 -4.73 -0.87 -10.05
C ALA A 27 -4.54 0.65 -10.09
N GLN A 28 -5.26 1.38 -9.24
CA GLN A 28 -5.09 2.83 -9.10
C GLN A 28 -3.66 3.18 -8.70
N LEU A 29 -3.10 2.48 -7.73
CA LEU A 29 -1.73 2.72 -7.29
C LEU A 29 -0.68 2.26 -8.31
N ASN A 30 -0.95 1.18 -9.04
CA ASN A 30 -0.11 0.81 -10.19
C ASN A 30 -0.06 1.95 -11.22
N GLY A 31 -1.19 2.62 -11.44
CA GLY A 31 -1.26 3.81 -12.30
C GLY A 31 -0.40 4.96 -11.76
N VAL A 32 -0.45 5.21 -10.47
CA VAL A 32 0.39 6.22 -9.82
C VAL A 32 1.87 5.90 -10.00
N LEU A 33 2.26 4.64 -9.80
CA LEU A 33 3.64 4.19 -10.01
C LEU A 33 4.09 4.36 -11.47
N ALA A 34 3.17 4.18 -12.41
CA ALA A 34 3.46 4.39 -13.83
C ALA A 34 3.63 5.88 -14.16
N CYS A 35 2.78 6.74 -13.59
CA CYS A 35 2.88 8.20 -13.77
C CYS A 35 4.12 8.80 -13.11
N TYR A 36 4.51 8.24 -11.97
CA TYR A 36 5.62 8.73 -11.16
C TYR A 36 6.62 7.60 -10.91
N PRO A 37 7.36 7.16 -11.94
CA PRO A 37 8.22 5.97 -11.83
C PRO A 37 9.34 6.11 -10.80
N GLN A 38 9.72 7.34 -10.44
CA GLN A 38 10.69 7.59 -9.38
C GLN A 38 10.27 7.02 -8.01
N LEU A 39 8.96 6.81 -7.80
CA LEU A 39 8.46 6.21 -6.54
C LEU A 39 9.02 4.80 -6.33
N ARG A 40 9.30 4.06 -7.39
CA ARG A 40 9.88 2.72 -7.27
C ARG A 40 11.30 2.72 -6.72
N HIS A 41 11.98 3.87 -6.72
CA HIS A 41 13.31 4.02 -6.12
C HIS A 41 13.25 4.31 -4.61
N VAL A 42 12.14 4.85 -4.14
CA VAL A 42 11.98 5.20 -2.72
C VAL A 42 11.03 4.26 -1.96
N LEU A 43 10.26 3.46 -2.68
CA LEU A 43 9.36 2.46 -2.10
C LEU A 43 9.87 1.05 -2.40
N ASP A 44 9.62 0.14 -1.47
CA ASP A 44 9.75 -1.30 -1.70
C ASP A 44 8.35 -1.79 -2.11
N VAL A 45 8.13 -1.99 -3.40
CA VAL A 45 6.83 -2.41 -3.93
C VAL A 45 6.79 -3.92 -4.00
N ARG A 46 5.83 -4.52 -3.29
CA ARG A 46 5.67 -5.98 -3.23
C ARG A 46 4.26 -6.37 -3.64
N TYR A 47 4.17 -7.40 -4.46
CA TYR A 47 2.90 -7.98 -4.90
C TYR A 47 2.66 -9.28 -4.16
N VAL A 48 1.47 -9.42 -3.59
CA VAL A 48 1.09 -10.61 -2.82
C VAL A 48 -0.12 -11.29 -3.43
N ASP A 49 -0.30 -12.57 -3.10
CA ASP A 49 -1.43 -13.36 -3.57
C ASP A 49 -2.73 -12.94 -2.88
N PHE A 50 -3.85 -13.12 -3.59
CA PHE A 50 -5.17 -12.77 -3.08
C PHE A 50 -5.58 -13.55 -1.83
N PRO A 51 -5.42 -14.89 -1.76
CA PRO A 51 -5.90 -15.64 -0.60
C PRO A 51 -5.24 -15.22 0.70
N ARG A 52 -6.03 -15.27 1.77
CA ARG A 52 -5.53 -15.07 3.13
C ARG A 52 -5.18 -16.41 3.76
N PRO A 53 -4.23 -16.48 4.67
CA PRO A 53 -3.47 -15.35 5.23
C PRO A 53 -2.43 -14.80 4.26
N ARG A 54 -2.27 -13.47 4.27
CA ARG A 54 -1.22 -12.79 3.53
C ARG A 54 -0.03 -12.62 4.47
N ALA A 55 0.84 -13.63 4.49
CA ALA A 55 1.81 -13.85 5.54
C ALA A 55 2.76 -12.67 5.78
N GLU A 56 3.24 -12.02 4.72
CA GLU A 56 4.15 -10.88 4.87
C GLU A 56 3.47 -9.71 5.59
N ILE A 57 2.23 -9.40 5.22
CA ILE A 57 1.48 -8.31 5.83
C ILE A 57 1.14 -8.67 7.28
N LEU A 58 0.65 -9.89 7.48
CA LEU A 58 0.26 -10.38 8.79
C LEU A 58 1.44 -10.30 9.78
N SER A 59 2.64 -10.68 9.35
CA SER A 59 3.81 -10.66 10.21
C SER A 59 4.22 -9.24 10.64
N LEU A 60 3.85 -8.22 9.86
CA LEU A 60 4.20 -6.82 10.15
C LEU A 60 3.12 -6.12 10.97
N ILE A 61 1.86 -6.21 10.57
CA ILE A 61 0.78 -5.42 11.15
C ILE A 61 -0.42 -6.24 11.61
N GLY A 62 -0.28 -7.55 11.71
CA GLY A 62 -1.25 -8.42 12.36
C GLY A 62 -2.38 -8.91 11.47
N GLU A 63 -3.10 -9.90 12.00
CA GLU A 63 -4.14 -10.63 11.27
C GLU A 63 -5.30 -9.73 10.83
N ALA A 64 -5.65 -8.73 11.62
CA ALA A 64 -6.76 -7.85 11.33
C ALA A 64 -6.51 -6.89 10.17
N ASN A 65 -5.28 -6.74 9.69
CA ASN A 65 -4.86 -5.67 8.78
C ASN A 65 -4.25 -6.22 7.48
N GLN A 66 -4.85 -7.24 6.89
CA GLN A 66 -4.33 -7.89 5.68
C GLN A 66 -4.86 -7.32 4.36
N SER A 67 -5.65 -6.26 4.40
CA SER A 67 -6.21 -5.66 3.19
C SER A 67 -5.13 -5.01 2.33
N CYS A 68 -5.30 -5.08 1.02
CA CYS A 68 -4.46 -4.39 0.04
C CYS A 68 -5.30 -3.38 -0.73
N PRO A 69 -4.71 -2.25 -1.14
CA PRO A 69 -3.32 -1.87 -0.92
C PRO A 69 -3.08 -1.39 0.52
N VAL A 70 -1.86 -1.59 0.99
CA VAL A 70 -1.43 -1.06 2.28
C VAL A 70 0.02 -0.62 2.19
N LEU A 71 0.35 0.51 2.81
CA LEU A 71 1.70 1.05 2.86
C LEU A 71 2.21 0.95 4.31
N ILE A 72 3.32 0.26 4.49
CA ILE A 72 3.99 0.16 5.79
C ILE A 72 5.07 1.24 5.89
N ILE A 73 4.99 2.05 6.94
CA ILE A 73 5.93 3.15 7.15
C ILE A 73 7.13 2.61 7.93
N ALA A 74 8.32 2.67 7.32
CA ALA A 74 9.51 2.04 7.89
C ALA A 74 10.05 2.74 9.14
N ASP A 75 10.21 4.05 9.07
CA ASP A 75 10.88 4.84 10.10
C ASP A 75 9.95 5.89 10.75
N GLY A 76 8.65 5.68 10.66
CA GLY A 76 7.65 6.60 11.14
C GLY A 76 7.35 7.72 10.13
N PRO A 77 6.16 8.32 10.24
CA PRO A 77 5.76 9.34 9.28
C PRO A 77 6.47 10.67 9.56
N PRO A 78 6.78 11.45 8.50
CA PRO A 78 7.25 12.82 8.70
C PRO A 78 6.23 13.66 9.44
N ALA A 79 6.73 14.60 10.27
CA ALA A 79 5.88 15.42 11.13
C ALA A 79 4.91 16.33 10.36
N HIS A 80 5.18 16.62 9.09
CA HIS A 80 4.33 17.50 8.29
C HIS A 80 3.10 16.82 7.68
N VAL A 81 3.00 15.49 7.77
CA VAL A 81 1.85 14.76 7.20
C VAL A 81 0.58 15.13 7.94
N ARG A 82 -0.48 15.45 7.19
CA ARG A 82 -1.79 15.87 7.69
C ARG A 82 -2.90 15.09 7.01
N ASP A 83 -3.99 14.91 7.75
CA ASP A 83 -5.26 14.37 7.22
C ASP A 83 -5.16 12.97 6.63
N VAL A 84 -4.23 12.16 7.13
CA VAL A 84 -4.09 10.75 6.78
C VAL A 84 -4.11 9.94 8.08
N GLU A 85 -4.99 8.93 8.14
CA GLU A 85 -4.99 8.01 9.27
C GLU A 85 -3.74 7.14 9.24
N LEU A 86 -3.05 7.08 10.37
CA LEU A 86 -1.77 6.38 10.53
C LEU A 86 -1.84 5.44 11.74
N PRO A 87 -2.68 4.38 11.66
CA PRO A 87 -2.74 3.42 12.76
C PRO A 87 -1.39 2.75 12.99
N THR A 88 -1.18 2.28 14.20
CA THR A 88 0.07 1.67 14.64
C THR A 88 -0.19 0.27 15.18
N VAL A 89 0.57 -0.70 14.67
CA VAL A 89 0.57 -2.08 15.19
C VAL A 89 2.02 -2.54 15.27
N ASN A 90 2.39 -3.17 16.36
CA ASN A 90 3.75 -3.67 16.59
C ASN A 90 4.84 -2.59 16.41
N GLY A 91 4.51 -1.35 16.76
CA GLY A 91 5.43 -0.21 16.60
C GLY A 91 5.54 0.31 15.17
N LEU A 92 4.78 -0.23 14.22
CA LEU A 92 4.79 0.21 12.82
C LEU A 92 3.52 1.00 12.52
N HIS A 93 3.67 2.17 11.90
CA HIS A 93 2.56 2.89 11.31
C HIS A 93 2.27 2.31 9.92
N PHE A 94 1.00 2.37 9.51
CA PHE A 94 0.64 1.97 8.16
C PHE A 94 -0.51 2.83 7.64
N VAL A 95 -0.68 2.84 6.32
CA VAL A 95 -1.75 3.57 5.63
C VAL A 95 -2.49 2.56 4.77
N ALA A 96 -3.81 2.49 4.91
CA ALA A 96 -4.63 1.55 4.16
C ALA A 96 -5.53 2.27 3.15
N GLY A 97 -5.64 1.68 1.97
CA GLY A 97 -6.52 2.17 0.90
C GLY A 97 -5.84 3.14 -0.05
N ALA A 98 -6.28 3.11 -1.30
CA ALA A 98 -5.60 3.86 -2.38
C ALA A 98 -5.63 5.37 -2.19
N THR A 99 -6.76 5.92 -1.72
CA THR A 99 -6.88 7.38 -1.54
C THR A 99 -5.95 7.86 -0.43
N ALA A 100 -5.97 7.20 0.71
CA ALA A 100 -5.11 7.58 1.84
C ALA A 100 -3.64 7.42 1.50
N ILE A 101 -3.26 6.32 0.83
CA ILE A 101 -1.89 6.10 0.37
C ILE A 101 -1.48 7.18 -0.63
N GLY A 102 -2.35 7.50 -1.59
CA GLY A 102 -2.08 8.57 -2.56
C GLY A 102 -1.83 9.92 -1.89
N ASN A 103 -2.63 10.27 -0.89
CA ASN A 103 -2.44 11.50 -0.12
C ASN A 103 -1.12 11.49 0.66
N TYR A 104 -0.77 10.36 1.25
CA TYR A 104 0.51 10.21 1.94
C TYR A 104 1.70 10.37 0.99
N LEU A 105 1.68 9.68 -0.14
CA LEU A 105 2.75 9.76 -1.13
C LEU A 105 2.92 11.17 -1.68
N SER A 106 1.81 11.89 -1.90
CA SER A 106 1.85 13.28 -2.34
C SER A 106 2.57 14.16 -1.33
N GLN A 107 2.24 14.04 -0.05
CA GLN A 107 2.83 14.86 0.99
C GLN A 107 4.30 14.55 1.24
N VAL A 108 4.68 13.28 1.15
CA VAL A 108 6.05 12.85 1.49
C VAL A 108 6.98 12.94 0.28
N HIS A 109 6.50 12.62 -0.91
CA HIS A 109 7.34 12.51 -2.10
C HIS A 109 7.05 13.58 -3.17
N GLY A 110 6.11 14.48 -2.93
CA GLY A 110 5.86 15.61 -3.82
C GLY A 110 5.16 15.26 -5.13
N VAL A 111 4.58 14.07 -5.24
CA VAL A 111 3.79 13.69 -6.43
C VAL A 111 2.37 14.26 -6.33
N GLY A 112 1.61 14.21 -7.43
CA GLY A 112 0.23 14.66 -7.43
C GLY A 112 -0.62 13.88 -6.43
N ARG A 113 -1.67 14.51 -5.92
CA ARG A 113 -2.59 13.85 -4.98
C ARG A 113 -3.85 13.38 -5.70
N PRO A 114 -4.58 12.41 -5.13
CA PRO A 114 -5.86 12.00 -5.70
C PRO A 114 -6.83 13.18 -5.80
N HIS A 115 -7.51 13.27 -6.91
CA HIS A 115 -8.45 14.36 -7.19
C HIS A 115 -9.82 14.11 -6.51
#